data_53686343631674c33e35bd142eff8db5
#
_entry.id   53686343631674c33e35bd142eff8db5
#
_cell.length_a   1.000
_cell.length_b   1.000
_cell.length_c   1.000
_cell.angle_alpha   90.00
_cell.angle_beta   90.00
_cell.angle_gamma   90.00
#
_symmetry.space_group_name_H-M   'P 1'
#
loop_
_entity.id
_entity.type
_entity.pdbx_description
1 polymer ?
#
loop_
_entity_poly.entity_id
_entity_poly.type
_entity_poly.pdbx_seq_one_letter_code
_entity_poly.pdbx_strand_id
1 'polypeptide(L)'
;VGTIFFVALYVVATLYYPGGSAVDKNAAGFSWLHNYWCNLLNDIAINGQPNQAKPIAITAMLILCITLSYFWFLFPKYIRVHTILGQTIQLSGALAMVIAFLLFTQINHDLVTNMASLFGVIATVGTFIGLYQVKWIGLFAFGLVNLLLVALNNYVYYSQGLTIYLPVLQKISFACFLLWICCINWHIYRLVYFSKKFVDANPGYYYSNNSRY
;
A
#
# COMPACT_ATOMS: atom_id res chain seq x y z
N VAL A 1 9.55 -2.67 7.87
CA VAL A 1 10.84 -2.11 7.42
C VAL A 1 10.67 -1.47 6.03
N GLY A 2 10.22 -2.22 4.99
CA GLY A 2 10.10 -1.68 3.63
C GLY A 2 9.20 -0.45 3.51
N THR A 3 8.07 -0.40 4.24
CA THR A 3 7.19 0.79 4.29
C THR A 3 7.91 2.04 4.80
N ILE A 4 8.79 1.90 5.79
CA ILE A 4 9.56 3.02 6.34
C ILE A 4 10.56 3.53 5.29
N PHE A 5 11.27 2.62 4.61
CA PHE A 5 12.18 2.99 3.52
C PHE A 5 11.45 3.69 2.37
N PHE A 6 10.28 3.17 1.98
CA PHE A 6 9.44 3.81 0.98
C PHE A 6 9.11 5.26 1.38
N VAL A 7 8.56 5.47 2.59
CA VAL A 7 8.16 6.81 3.04
C VAL A 7 9.37 7.74 3.11
N ALA A 8 10.49 7.28 3.67
CA ALA A 8 11.70 8.08 3.77
C ALA A 8 12.22 8.52 2.38
N LEU A 9 12.32 7.60 1.42
CA LEU A 9 12.76 7.91 0.07
C LEU A 9 11.76 8.82 -0.66
N TYR A 10 10.47 8.65 -0.44
CA TYR A 10 9.47 9.52 -1.06
C TYR A 10 9.53 10.94 -0.51
N VAL A 11 9.76 11.11 0.79
CA VAL A 11 10.02 12.43 1.39
C VAL A 11 11.29 13.04 0.81
N VAL A 12 12.37 12.26 0.70
CA VAL A 12 13.60 12.73 0.06
C VAL A 12 13.35 13.15 -1.39
N ALA A 13 12.57 12.38 -2.16
CA ALA A 13 12.23 12.73 -3.54
C ALA A 13 11.55 14.11 -3.64
N THR A 14 10.69 14.49 -2.66
CA THR A 14 10.06 15.83 -2.68
C THR A 14 11.07 16.97 -2.63
N LEU A 15 12.26 16.78 -2.03
CA LEU A 15 13.31 17.79 -1.94
C LEU A 15 14.01 18.03 -3.29
N TYR A 16 13.93 17.05 -4.20
CA TYR A 16 14.53 17.12 -5.54
C TYR A 16 13.51 17.45 -6.63
N TYR A 17 12.24 17.70 -6.27
CA TYR A 17 11.24 18.08 -7.23
C TYR A 17 11.45 19.53 -7.70
N PRO A 18 11.58 19.80 -9.02
CA PRO A 18 11.95 21.13 -9.52
C PRO A 18 10.92 22.22 -9.24
N GLY A 19 9.63 21.87 -9.25
CA GLY A 19 8.57 22.82 -8.93
C GLY A 19 7.34 22.71 -9.83
N GLY A 20 6.43 23.64 -9.59
CA GLY A 20 5.11 23.68 -10.19
C GLY A 20 4.09 22.80 -9.47
N SER A 21 2.86 23.28 -9.45
CA SER A 21 1.70 22.56 -8.92
C SER A 21 0.48 22.77 -9.81
N ALA A 22 -0.61 22.05 -9.56
CA ALA A 22 -1.87 22.24 -10.28
C ALA A 22 -2.46 23.65 -10.12
N VAL A 23 -2.12 24.35 -9.03
CA VAL A 23 -2.62 25.71 -8.71
C VAL A 23 -1.67 26.79 -9.19
N ASP A 24 -0.35 26.54 -9.10
CA ASP A 24 0.68 27.50 -9.50
C ASP A 24 1.82 26.78 -10.20
N LYS A 25 1.96 27.00 -11.51
CA LYS A 25 3.01 26.41 -12.33
C LYS A 25 4.42 26.94 -12.02
N ASN A 26 4.51 28.12 -11.40
CA ASN A 26 5.79 28.76 -11.04
C ASN A 26 6.20 28.50 -9.59
N ALA A 27 5.40 27.77 -8.82
CA ALA A 27 5.75 27.43 -7.46
C ALA A 27 7.10 26.70 -7.40
N ALA A 28 7.96 27.07 -6.44
CA ALA A 28 9.24 26.41 -6.23
C ALA A 28 9.05 25.09 -5.47
N GLY A 29 9.70 24.03 -5.94
CA GLY A 29 9.72 22.74 -5.26
C GLY A 29 8.36 22.03 -5.20
N PHE A 30 8.27 21.03 -4.32
CA PHE A 30 7.07 20.20 -4.16
C PHE A 30 6.08 20.83 -3.17
N SER A 31 4.87 21.11 -3.63
CA SER A 31 3.78 21.56 -2.77
C SER A 31 3.03 20.38 -2.17
N TRP A 32 3.11 20.20 -0.84
CA TRP A 32 2.41 19.14 -0.13
C TRP A 32 0.88 19.26 -0.21
N LEU A 33 0.36 20.45 -0.46
CA LEU A 33 -1.08 20.70 -0.58
C LEU A 33 -1.59 20.49 -2.01
N HIS A 34 -0.77 20.82 -3.03
CA HIS A 34 -1.25 20.94 -4.41
C HIS A 34 -0.58 19.98 -5.40
N ASN A 35 0.49 19.28 -5.04
CA ASN A 35 1.06 18.24 -5.87
C ASN A 35 0.54 16.86 -5.49
N TYR A 36 0.24 16.05 -6.49
CA TYR A 36 0.02 14.62 -6.30
C TYR A 36 1.35 13.90 -6.06
N TRP A 37 1.28 12.77 -5.38
CA TRP A 37 2.48 11.94 -5.22
C TRP A 37 3.00 11.40 -6.55
N CYS A 38 2.11 11.12 -7.52
CA CYS A 38 2.50 10.69 -8.85
C CYS A 38 3.28 11.76 -9.65
N ASN A 39 3.19 13.06 -9.28
CA ASN A 39 4.00 14.09 -9.93
C ASN A 39 5.51 13.81 -9.80
N LEU A 40 5.94 13.14 -8.72
CA LEU A 40 7.33 12.75 -8.52
C LEU A 40 7.82 11.69 -9.52
N LEU A 41 6.90 10.99 -10.20
CA LEU A 41 7.19 9.91 -11.14
C LEU A 41 7.24 10.35 -12.61
N ASN A 42 6.78 11.56 -12.91
CA ASN A 42 6.79 12.11 -14.27
C ASN A 42 8.20 12.46 -14.72
N ASP A 43 8.47 12.40 -16.05
CA ASP A 43 9.76 12.81 -16.62
C ASP A 43 9.98 14.32 -16.49
N ILE A 44 8.91 15.08 -16.66
CA ILE A 44 8.91 16.55 -16.61
C ILE A 44 8.04 16.98 -15.43
N ALA A 45 8.54 17.87 -14.61
CA ALA A 45 7.78 18.51 -13.54
C ALA A 45 6.76 19.50 -14.10
N ILE A 46 5.78 19.91 -13.30
CA ILE A 46 4.70 20.80 -13.74
C ILE A 46 5.22 22.17 -14.21
N ASN A 47 6.37 22.62 -13.69
CA ASN A 47 7.04 23.84 -14.15
C ASN A 47 7.79 23.68 -15.50
N GLY A 48 7.76 22.51 -16.13
CA GLY A 48 8.40 22.22 -17.42
C GLY A 48 9.88 21.80 -17.32
N GLN A 49 10.46 21.72 -16.14
CA GLN A 49 11.85 21.28 -15.95
C GLN A 49 11.97 19.75 -15.84
N PRO A 50 13.11 19.15 -16.23
CA PRO A 50 13.40 17.73 -16.00
C PRO A 50 13.26 17.38 -14.51
N ASN A 51 12.53 16.31 -14.22
CA ASN A 51 12.20 15.92 -12.84
C ASN A 51 13.31 15.08 -12.21
N GLN A 52 14.15 15.72 -11.42
CA GLN A 52 15.25 15.06 -10.69
C GLN A 52 14.78 14.15 -9.55
N ALA A 53 13.54 14.30 -9.08
CA ALA A 53 12.94 13.43 -8.07
C ALA A 53 12.63 12.02 -8.59
N LYS A 54 12.40 11.87 -9.91
CA LYS A 54 11.91 10.63 -10.54
C LYS A 54 12.71 9.38 -10.18
N PRO A 55 14.06 9.32 -10.31
CA PRO A 55 14.80 8.10 -9.99
C PRO A 55 14.66 7.68 -8.52
N ILE A 56 14.61 8.65 -7.59
CA ILE A 56 14.41 8.37 -6.16
C ILE A 56 13.00 7.82 -5.92
N ALA A 57 11.99 8.46 -6.54
CA ALA A 57 10.60 8.05 -6.42
C ALA A 57 10.35 6.64 -7.00
N ILE A 58 10.95 6.31 -8.16
CA ILE A 58 10.88 4.97 -8.76
C ILE A 58 11.48 3.91 -7.82
N THR A 59 12.67 4.20 -7.26
CA THR A 59 13.31 3.28 -6.30
C THR A 59 12.44 3.05 -5.08
N ALA A 60 11.84 4.09 -4.55
CA ALA A 60 10.91 3.98 -3.43
C ALA A 60 9.70 3.12 -3.77
N MET A 61 9.09 3.33 -4.95
CA MET A 61 7.93 2.56 -5.41
C MET A 61 8.29 1.08 -5.64
N LEU A 62 9.48 0.78 -6.16
CA LEU A 62 9.95 -0.60 -6.27
C LEU A 62 9.99 -1.29 -4.90
N ILE A 63 10.54 -0.62 -3.90
CA ILE A 63 10.58 -1.11 -2.52
C ILE A 63 9.16 -1.34 -1.99
N LEU A 64 8.22 -0.43 -2.28
CA LEU A 64 6.83 -0.58 -1.90
C LEU A 64 6.17 -1.78 -2.58
N CYS A 65 6.32 -1.92 -3.90
CA CYS A 65 5.76 -3.04 -4.66
C CYS A 65 6.26 -4.39 -4.12
N ILE A 66 7.55 -4.52 -3.84
CA ILE A 66 8.14 -5.72 -3.23
C ILE A 66 7.54 -5.95 -1.83
N THR A 67 7.44 -4.90 -1.02
CA THR A 67 6.93 -4.98 0.36
C THR A 67 5.47 -5.44 0.40
N LEU A 68 4.62 -4.88 -0.46
CA LEU A 68 3.20 -5.25 -0.53
C LEU A 68 3.00 -6.62 -1.16
N SER A 69 3.78 -6.99 -2.19
CA SER A 69 3.76 -8.35 -2.75
C SER A 69 4.09 -9.39 -1.68
N TYR A 70 5.12 -9.12 -0.88
CA TYR A 70 5.50 -9.99 0.24
C TYR A 70 4.42 -10.08 1.32
N PHE A 71 3.75 -8.96 1.64
CA PHE A 71 2.62 -8.94 2.55
C PHE A 71 1.49 -9.87 2.07
N TRP A 72 0.99 -9.70 0.85
CA TRP A 72 -0.10 -10.52 0.33
C TRP A 72 0.29 -11.98 0.12
N PHE A 73 1.56 -12.26 -0.13
CA PHE A 73 2.04 -13.64 -0.21
C PHE A 73 2.04 -14.34 1.15
N LEU A 74 2.38 -13.64 2.22
CA LEU A 74 2.48 -14.21 3.56
C LEU A 74 1.19 -14.15 4.37
N PHE A 75 0.40 -13.10 4.23
CA PHE A 75 -0.81 -12.86 5.02
C PHE A 75 -1.74 -14.08 5.07
N PRO A 76 -2.14 -14.72 3.95
CA PRO A 76 -3.03 -15.87 3.97
C PRO A 76 -2.47 -17.08 4.72
N LYS A 77 -1.15 -17.24 4.69
CA LYS A 77 -0.45 -18.34 5.38
C LYS A 77 -0.52 -18.19 6.90
N TYR A 78 -0.35 -16.97 7.40
CA TYR A 78 -0.38 -16.69 8.83
C TYR A 78 -1.78 -16.78 9.44
N ILE A 79 -2.80 -16.35 8.70
CA ILE A 79 -4.19 -16.39 9.19
C ILE A 79 -4.94 -17.68 8.81
N ARG A 80 -4.29 -18.61 8.10
CA ARG A 80 -4.81 -19.94 7.75
C ARG A 80 -6.19 -19.88 7.09
N VAL A 81 -6.39 -18.97 6.16
CA VAL A 81 -7.62 -18.92 5.36
C VAL A 81 -7.75 -20.11 4.43
N HIS A 82 -8.97 -20.40 3.99
CA HIS A 82 -9.23 -21.45 3.01
C HIS A 82 -8.35 -21.27 1.76
N THR A 83 -7.87 -22.39 1.20
CA THR A 83 -6.87 -22.43 0.13
C THR A 83 -7.21 -21.53 -1.06
N ILE A 84 -8.46 -21.58 -1.55
CA ILE A 84 -8.91 -20.76 -2.69
C ILE A 84 -8.80 -19.28 -2.37
N LEU A 85 -9.31 -18.84 -1.20
CA LEU A 85 -9.21 -17.45 -0.77
C LEU A 85 -7.76 -17.00 -0.64
N GLY A 86 -6.91 -17.86 -0.05
CA GLY A 86 -5.48 -17.60 0.10
C GLY A 86 -4.77 -17.40 -1.24
N GLN A 87 -5.02 -18.29 -2.21
CA GLN A 87 -4.46 -18.18 -3.56
C GLN A 87 -4.97 -16.93 -4.29
N THR A 88 -6.25 -16.60 -4.14
CA THR A 88 -6.84 -15.38 -4.72
C THR A 88 -6.13 -14.13 -4.18
N ILE A 89 -5.92 -14.02 -2.87
CA ILE A 89 -5.21 -12.90 -2.26
C ILE A 89 -3.77 -12.82 -2.78
N GLN A 90 -3.07 -13.94 -2.82
CA GLN A 90 -1.68 -13.99 -3.27
C GLN A 90 -1.53 -13.57 -4.72
N LEU A 91 -2.34 -14.15 -5.61
CA LEU A 91 -2.25 -13.90 -7.05
C LEU A 91 -2.67 -12.47 -7.39
N SER A 92 -3.83 -12.03 -6.87
CA SER A 92 -4.32 -10.67 -7.16
C SER A 92 -3.40 -9.60 -6.56
N GLY A 93 -2.88 -9.80 -5.35
CA GLY A 93 -1.93 -8.88 -4.75
C GLY A 93 -0.61 -8.78 -5.53
N ALA A 94 -0.06 -9.92 -5.97
CA ALA A 94 1.14 -9.93 -6.80
C ALA A 94 0.90 -9.26 -8.16
N LEU A 95 -0.22 -9.56 -8.84
CA LEU A 95 -0.58 -8.94 -10.11
C LEU A 95 -0.78 -7.42 -9.97
N ALA A 96 -1.46 -6.97 -8.90
CA ALA A 96 -1.63 -5.55 -8.62
C ALA A 96 -0.28 -4.83 -8.54
N MET A 97 0.71 -5.41 -7.87
CA MET A 97 2.03 -4.80 -7.69
C MET A 97 2.89 -4.84 -8.95
N VAL A 98 2.83 -5.93 -9.72
CA VAL A 98 3.52 -6.03 -11.02
C VAL A 98 2.95 -4.99 -11.99
N ILE A 99 1.62 -4.87 -12.08
CA ILE A 99 0.97 -3.89 -12.94
C ILE A 99 1.25 -2.47 -12.45
N ALA A 100 1.18 -2.21 -11.14
CA ALA A 100 1.53 -0.90 -10.58
C ALA A 100 2.98 -0.48 -10.90
N PHE A 101 3.91 -1.44 -11.02
CA PHE A 101 5.26 -1.15 -11.45
C PHE A 101 5.33 -0.66 -12.91
N LEU A 102 4.37 -1.01 -13.76
CA LEU A 102 4.29 -0.52 -15.14
C LEU A 102 3.92 0.97 -15.22
N LEU A 103 3.45 1.60 -14.12
CA LEU A 103 3.24 3.06 -14.07
C LEU A 103 4.52 3.88 -14.32
N PHE A 104 5.70 3.26 -14.23
CA PHE A 104 6.99 3.90 -14.54
C PHE A 104 7.36 3.83 -16.01
N THR A 105 6.62 3.05 -16.78
CA THR A 105 6.74 2.99 -18.23
C THR A 105 5.81 4.05 -18.88
N GLN A 106 6.05 4.37 -20.13
CA GLN A 106 5.20 5.31 -20.86
C GLN A 106 3.90 4.67 -21.40
N ILE A 107 3.47 3.55 -20.81
CA ILE A 107 2.18 2.92 -21.10
C ILE A 107 1.05 3.79 -20.55
N ASN A 108 -0.12 3.72 -21.17
CA ASN A 108 -1.30 4.47 -20.78
C ASN A 108 -1.54 4.41 -19.26
N HIS A 109 -1.28 5.53 -18.58
CA HIS A 109 -1.34 5.66 -17.12
C HIS A 109 -2.71 5.24 -16.56
N ASP A 110 -3.80 5.62 -17.23
CA ASP A 110 -5.16 5.35 -16.74
C ASP A 110 -5.48 3.85 -16.82
N LEU A 111 -5.08 3.19 -17.92
CA LEU A 111 -5.25 1.75 -18.06
C LEU A 111 -4.48 0.98 -16.97
N VAL A 112 -3.21 1.33 -16.77
CA VAL A 112 -2.37 0.67 -15.77
C VAL A 112 -2.91 0.90 -14.37
N THR A 113 -3.33 2.13 -14.05
CA THR A 113 -3.94 2.46 -12.75
C THR A 113 -5.23 1.69 -12.51
N ASN A 114 -6.12 1.61 -13.51
CA ASN A 114 -7.38 0.89 -13.38
C ASN A 114 -7.17 -0.61 -13.20
N MET A 115 -6.25 -1.20 -13.95
CA MET A 115 -5.93 -2.64 -13.83
C MET A 115 -5.26 -2.97 -12.49
N ALA A 116 -4.29 -2.16 -12.06
CA ALA A 116 -3.66 -2.33 -10.75
C ALA A 116 -4.68 -2.18 -9.61
N SER A 117 -5.60 -1.23 -9.74
CA SER A 117 -6.68 -1.00 -8.78
C SER A 117 -7.65 -2.18 -8.71
N LEU A 118 -8.04 -2.74 -9.84
CA LEU A 118 -8.93 -3.91 -9.89
C LEU A 118 -8.35 -5.09 -9.09
N PHE A 119 -7.12 -5.48 -9.38
CA PHE A 119 -6.46 -6.57 -8.66
C PHE A 119 -6.17 -6.20 -7.20
N GLY A 120 -5.82 -4.95 -6.92
CA GLY A 120 -5.63 -4.43 -5.57
C GLY A 120 -6.91 -4.50 -4.73
N VAL A 121 -8.06 -4.18 -5.30
CA VAL A 121 -9.37 -4.30 -4.64
C VAL A 121 -9.68 -5.77 -4.32
N ILE A 122 -9.45 -6.69 -5.26
CA ILE A 122 -9.67 -8.12 -5.03
C ILE A 122 -8.81 -8.62 -3.86
N ALA A 123 -7.51 -8.29 -3.84
CA ALA A 123 -6.61 -8.65 -2.75
C ALA A 123 -7.05 -8.05 -1.40
N THR A 124 -7.50 -6.79 -1.41
CA THR A 124 -7.96 -6.07 -0.22
C THR A 124 -9.27 -6.66 0.33
N VAL A 125 -10.24 -6.96 -0.53
CA VAL A 125 -11.50 -7.63 -0.14
C VAL A 125 -11.20 -9.02 0.45
N GLY A 126 -10.31 -9.79 -0.18
CA GLY A 126 -9.87 -11.06 0.38
C GLY A 126 -9.21 -10.89 1.75
N THR A 127 -8.41 -9.84 1.93
CA THR A 127 -7.81 -9.49 3.23
C THR A 127 -8.89 -9.18 4.27
N PHE A 128 -9.95 -8.43 3.92
CA PHE A 128 -11.08 -8.18 4.82
C PHE A 128 -11.78 -9.45 5.25
N ILE A 129 -12.07 -10.35 4.29
CA ILE A 129 -12.68 -11.64 4.61
C ILE A 129 -11.81 -12.42 5.59
N GLY A 130 -10.50 -12.46 5.34
CA GLY A 130 -9.55 -13.12 6.23
C GLY A 130 -9.52 -12.52 7.64
N LEU A 131 -9.46 -11.19 7.77
CA LEU A 131 -9.49 -10.49 9.07
C LEU A 131 -10.79 -10.76 9.84
N TYR A 132 -11.93 -10.79 9.12
CA TYR A 132 -13.22 -11.11 9.71
C TYR A 132 -13.29 -12.56 10.23
N GLN A 133 -12.78 -13.52 9.43
CA GLN A 133 -12.74 -14.94 9.81
C GLN A 133 -11.93 -15.19 11.09
N VAL A 134 -10.77 -14.50 11.24
CA VAL A 134 -9.95 -14.61 12.45
C VAL A 134 -10.39 -13.68 13.58
N LYS A 135 -11.52 -12.99 13.41
CA LYS A 135 -12.12 -12.06 14.39
C LYS A 135 -11.22 -10.90 14.82
N TRP A 136 -10.35 -10.42 13.93
CA TRP A 136 -9.55 -9.22 14.17
C TRP A 136 -10.34 -7.96 13.81
N ILE A 137 -11.44 -7.77 14.54
CA ILE A 137 -12.47 -6.76 14.23
C ILE A 137 -11.92 -5.35 14.20
N GLY A 138 -10.97 -4.99 15.06
CA GLY A 138 -10.34 -3.65 15.03
C GLY A 138 -9.58 -3.38 13.72
N LEU A 139 -8.82 -4.37 13.22
CA LEU A 139 -8.12 -4.27 11.94
C LEU A 139 -9.07 -4.32 10.75
N PHE A 140 -10.14 -5.09 10.84
CA PHE A 140 -11.22 -5.10 9.86
C PHE A 140 -11.91 -3.72 9.78
N ALA A 141 -12.29 -3.13 10.92
CA ALA A 141 -12.90 -1.80 10.97
C ALA A 141 -11.97 -0.71 10.43
N PHE A 142 -10.67 -0.78 10.74
CA PHE A 142 -9.69 0.14 10.16
C PHE A 142 -9.59 -0.02 8.64
N GLY A 143 -9.69 -1.25 8.13
CA GLY A 143 -9.77 -1.51 6.70
C GLY A 143 -11.00 -0.86 6.05
N LEU A 144 -12.18 -0.89 6.70
CA LEU A 144 -13.38 -0.20 6.21
C LEU A 144 -13.17 1.32 6.10
N VAL A 145 -12.43 1.94 7.03
CA VAL A 145 -12.05 3.35 6.93
C VAL A 145 -11.25 3.60 5.65
N ASN A 146 -10.30 2.73 5.30
CA ASN A 146 -9.56 2.84 4.04
C ASN A 146 -10.49 2.75 2.82
N LEU A 147 -11.47 1.84 2.84
CA LEU A 147 -12.44 1.73 1.74
C LEU A 147 -13.28 3.00 1.59
N LEU A 148 -13.70 3.59 2.70
CA LEU A 148 -14.41 4.89 2.70
C LEU A 148 -13.53 6.01 2.14
N LEU A 149 -12.24 6.04 2.48
CA LEU A 149 -11.29 7.01 1.92
C LEU A 149 -11.11 6.84 0.42
N VAL A 150 -11.08 5.60 -0.10
CA VAL A 150 -11.03 5.33 -1.55
C VAL A 150 -12.32 5.82 -2.21
N ALA A 151 -13.48 5.56 -1.65
CA ALA A 151 -14.76 6.05 -2.16
C ALA A 151 -14.81 7.59 -2.18
N LEU A 152 -14.32 8.23 -1.12
CA LEU A 152 -14.23 9.69 -1.03
C LEU A 152 -13.26 10.28 -2.08
N ASN A 153 -12.10 9.64 -2.32
CA ASN A 153 -11.19 10.05 -3.40
C ASN A 153 -11.90 10.02 -4.76
N ASN A 154 -12.64 8.94 -5.05
CA ASN A 154 -13.39 8.83 -6.31
C ASN A 154 -14.49 9.90 -6.40
N TYR A 155 -15.24 10.13 -5.33
CA TYR A 155 -16.25 11.18 -5.29
C TYR A 155 -15.66 12.56 -5.58
N VAL A 156 -14.56 12.93 -4.90
CA VAL A 156 -13.87 14.21 -5.09
C VAL A 156 -13.31 14.33 -6.50
N TYR A 157 -12.78 13.24 -7.07
CA TYR A 157 -12.24 13.23 -8.44
C TYR A 157 -13.28 13.59 -9.50
N TYR A 158 -14.51 13.06 -9.35
CA TYR A 158 -15.60 13.33 -10.30
C TYR A 158 -16.43 14.58 -9.96
N SER A 159 -16.18 15.23 -8.82
CA SER A 159 -16.90 16.43 -8.39
C SER A 159 -16.21 17.71 -8.87
N GLN A 160 -16.90 18.48 -9.71
CA GLN A 160 -16.38 19.78 -10.16
C GLN A 160 -16.14 20.72 -8.96
N GLY A 161 -14.97 21.35 -8.92
CA GLY A 161 -14.58 22.29 -7.87
C GLY A 161 -13.94 21.67 -6.62
N LEU A 162 -14.06 20.36 -6.39
CA LEU A 162 -13.43 19.70 -5.24
C LEU A 162 -12.05 19.11 -5.54
N THR A 163 -11.64 19.05 -6.79
CA THR A 163 -10.37 18.46 -7.24
C THR A 163 -9.13 19.09 -6.62
N ILE A 164 -9.24 20.34 -6.16
CA ILE A 164 -8.15 21.05 -5.44
C ILE A 164 -7.74 20.33 -4.13
N TYR A 165 -8.66 19.62 -3.49
CA TYR A 165 -8.42 18.86 -2.25
C TYR A 165 -7.88 17.45 -2.50
N LEU A 166 -7.98 16.98 -3.73
CA LEU A 166 -7.62 15.60 -4.09
C LEU A 166 -6.15 15.24 -3.78
N PRO A 167 -5.14 16.12 -4.02
CA PRO A 167 -3.76 15.82 -3.68
C PRO A 167 -3.52 15.52 -2.20
N VAL A 168 -4.23 16.24 -1.32
CA VAL A 168 -4.16 16.02 0.14
C VAL A 168 -4.87 14.73 0.53
N LEU A 169 -6.09 14.54 0.00
CA LEU A 169 -6.90 13.36 0.26
C LEU A 169 -6.19 12.07 -0.18
N GLN A 170 -5.54 12.10 -1.35
CA GLN A 170 -4.72 11.00 -1.86
C GLN A 170 -3.61 10.61 -0.86
N LYS A 171 -2.89 11.60 -0.32
CA LYS A 171 -1.80 11.36 0.65
C LYS A 171 -2.33 10.76 1.95
N ILE A 172 -3.44 11.28 2.46
CA ILE A 172 -4.09 10.77 3.68
C ILE A 172 -4.51 9.32 3.47
N SER A 173 -5.21 9.03 2.38
CA SER A 173 -5.68 7.69 2.06
C SER A 173 -4.54 6.69 1.94
N PHE A 174 -3.46 7.11 1.29
CA PHE A 174 -2.29 6.28 1.11
C PHE A 174 -1.56 6.02 2.44
N ALA A 175 -1.40 7.05 3.28
CA ALA A 175 -0.81 6.92 4.61
C ALA A 175 -1.64 6.01 5.52
N CYS A 176 -2.99 6.14 5.50
CA CYS A 176 -3.89 5.27 6.24
C CYS A 176 -3.80 3.81 5.77
N PHE A 177 -3.71 3.58 4.45
CA PHE A 177 -3.55 2.23 3.90
C PHE A 177 -2.22 1.59 4.35
N LEU A 178 -1.10 2.32 4.25
CA LEU A 178 0.20 1.82 4.70
C LEU A 178 0.22 1.54 6.20
N LEU A 179 -0.40 2.42 7.00
CA LEU A 179 -0.53 2.22 8.43
C LEU A 179 -1.35 0.96 8.75
N TRP A 180 -2.45 0.74 8.04
CA TRP A 180 -3.26 -0.47 8.18
C TRP A 180 -2.46 -1.75 7.90
N ILE A 181 -1.70 -1.78 6.80
CA ILE A 181 -0.79 -2.90 6.48
C ILE A 181 0.26 -3.10 7.58
N CYS A 182 0.83 -2.01 8.10
CA CYS A 182 1.80 -2.08 9.21
C CYS A 182 1.17 -2.65 10.49
N CYS A 183 -0.07 -2.25 10.83
CA CYS A 183 -0.79 -2.77 11.99
C CYS A 183 -1.09 -4.26 11.86
N ILE A 184 -1.50 -4.74 10.66
CA ILE A 184 -1.70 -6.18 10.41
C ILE A 184 -0.38 -6.93 10.61
N ASN A 185 0.71 -6.47 9.98
CA ASN A 185 2.02 -7.11 10.10
C ASN A 185 2.52 -7.14 11.55
N TRP A 186 2.33 -6.05 12.29
CA TRP A 186 2.68 -5.98 13.71
C TRP A 186 1.90 -6.97 14.56
N HIS A 187 0.59 -7.11 14.28
CA HIS A 187 -0.26 -8.05 14.98
C HIS A 187 0.17 -9.51 14.71
N ILE A 188 0.44 -9.85 13.45
CA ILE A 188 0.98 -11.16 13.05
C ILE A 188 2.32 -11.42 13.75
N TYR A 189 3.24 -10.47 13.70
CA TYR A 189 4.56 -10.59 14.33
C TYR A 189 4.43 -10.89 15.82
N ARG A 190 3.59 -10.17 16.54
CA ARG A 190 3.34 -10.41 17.96
C ARG A 190 2.84 -11.83 18.21
N LEU A 191 1.87 -12.31 17.45
CA LEU A 191 1.34 -13.66 17.60
C LEU A 191 2.42 -14.72 17.39
N VAL A 192 3.20 -14.61 16.32
CA VAL A 192 4.29 -15.55 16.01
C VAL A 192 5.38 -15.51 17.11
N TYR A 193 5.76 -14.32 17.54
CA TYR A 193 6.78 -14.15 18.58
C TYR A 193 6.36 -14.77 19.92
N PHE A 194 5.14 -14.49 20.38
CA PHE A 194 4.64 -15.05 21.64
C PHE A 194 4.42 -16.55 21.57
N SER A 195 3.93 -17.06 20.42
CA SER A 195 3.79 -18.51 20.21
C SER A 195 5.15 -19.22 20.29
N LYS A 196 6.18 -18.67 19.63
CA LYS A 196 7.54 -19.22 19.70
C LYS A 196 8.09 -19.21 21.12
N LYS A 197 7.98 -18.08 21.82
CA LYS A 197 8.46 -17.94 23.21
C LYS A 197 7.76 -18.93 24.16
N PHE A 198 6.46 -19.18 23.94
CA PHE A 198 5.71 -20.17 24.74
C PHE A 198 6.21 -21.60 24.49
N VAL A 199 6.46 -21.96 23.24
CA VAL A 199 7.00 -23.29 22.86
C VAL A 199 8.40 -23.46 23.42
N ASP A 200 9.26 -22.47 23.33
CA ASP A 200 10.63 -22.51 23.84
C ASP A 200 10.66 -22.64 25.39
N ALA A 201 9.69 -22.03 26.09
CA ALA A 201 9.55 -22.12 27.54
C ALA A 201 8.92 -23.45 28.03
N ASN A 202 8.22 -24.19 27.15
CA ASN A 202 7.52 -25.43 27.46
C ASN A 202 7.82 -26.53 26.42
N PRO A 203 9.07 -27.03 26.35
CA PRO A 203 9.47 -28.01 25.32
C PRO A 203 8.69 -29.33 25.41
N GLY A 204 8.21 -29.72 26.58
CA GLY A 204 7.39 -30.93 26.78
C GLY A 204 5.99 -30.86 26.20
N TYR A 205 5.46 -29.66 25.98
CA TYR A 205 4.12 -29.47 25.41
C TYR A 205 4.06 -29.88 23.91
N TYR A 206 5.15 -29.76 23.20
CA TYR A 206 5.25 -30.10 21.77
C TYR A 206 5.25 -31.64 21.56
N TYR A 207 5.90 -32.41 22.46
CA TYR A 207 5.96 -33.86 22.36
C TYR A 207 4.66 -34.54 22.76
N SER A 208 3.89 -33.95 23.69
CA SER A 208 2.61 -34.49 24.16
C SER A 208 1.48 -34.41 23.14
N ASN A 209 1.49 -33.44 22.22
CA ASN A 209 0.44 -33.26 21.23
C ASN A 209 0.71 -33.96 19.88
N ASN A 210 1.98 -34.26 19.54
CA ASN A 210 2.32 -35.00 18.34
C ASN A 210 2.28 -36.52 18.48
N SER A 211 2.11 -37.05 19.71
CA SER A 211 1.97 -38.48 19.95
C SER A 211 0.52 -38.99 19.88
N ARG A 212 -0.44 -38.16 19.44
CA ARG A 212 -1.87 -38.52 19.31
C ARG A 212 -2.39 -38.60 17.88
N TYR A 213 -1.47 -38.69 16.90
CA TYR A 213 -1.86 -38.93 15.47
C TYR A 213 -1.04 -40.08 14.90
#